data_fb61cd208e1254127f4425648fbfac57
#
_entry.id   fb61cd208e1254127f4425648fbfac57
#
_cell.length_a   1.000
_cell.length_b   1.000
_cell.length_c   1.000
_cell.angle_alpha   90.00
_cell.angle_beta   90.00
_cell.angle_gamma   90.00
#
_symmetry.space_group_name_H-M   'P 1'
#
loop_
_entity.id
_entity.type
_entity.pdbx_description
1 polymer ?
#
loop_
_entity_poly.entity_id
_entity_poly.type
_entity_poly.pdbx_seq_one_letter_code
_entity_poly.pdbx_strand_id
1 'polypeptide(L)'
;MSNYVRCRLPGGCYFFTVNLLERKKQLLTEHIGLLRDAFRTVKQQQPFHIDAIVILPEHLHCILTMPQGDDDYSSRWREIKKSFSKGLPITEHRSKVRIKRHERGIWQRRFWEHTLRDETDYHRHMDYIHYNPVKHGWVERVADWPYSSFHRYVRQGIYPPDWGTAVDLPYEFD
;
A
#
# COMPACT_ATOMS: atom_id res chain seq x y z
N MET A 1 18.73 -5.81 17.76
CA MET A 1 17.29 -5.48 17.74
C MET A 1 17.13 -4.00 17.46
N SER A 2 16.53 -3.64 16.39
CA SER A 2 16.20 -2.23 16.18
C SER A 2 15.05 -1.86 17.10
N ASN A 3 15.28 -0.93 18.00
CA ASN A 3 14.24 -0.29 18.82
C ASN A 3 13.38 0.64 17.92
N TYR A 4 12.72 0.06 16.92
CA TYR A 4 11.87 0.81 16.05
C TYR A 4 10.57 1.14 16.78
N VAL A 5 10.39 2.41 17.10
CA VAL A 5 9.15 2.95 17.67
C VAL A 5 8.33 3.58 16.56
N ARG A 6 7.09 3.12 16.39
CA ARG A 6 6.19 3.70 15.42
C ARG A 6 5.85 5.14 15.77
N CYS A 7 6.04 6.04 14.82
CA CYS A 7 5.58 7.41 14.96
C CYS A 7 4.05 7.47 14.78
N ARG A 8 3.38 8.10 15.73
CA ARG A 8 1.94 8.31 15.67
C ARG A 8 1.64 9.80 15.82
N LEU A 9 0.99 10.36 14.80
CA LEU A 9 0.57 11.74 14.75
C LEU A 9 -0.93 11.78 14.49
N PRO A 10 -1.76 12.22 15.46
CA PRO A 10 -3.22 12.32 15.25
C PRO A 10 -3.54 13.19 14.03
N GLY A 11 -4.42 12.69 13.16
CA GLY A 11 -4.75 13.36 11.89
C GLY A 11 -3.62 13.37 10.88
N GLY A 12 -2.55 12.61 11.12
CA GLY A 12 -1.36 12.59 10.29
C GLY A 12 -1.53 11.90 8.95
N CYS A 13 -0.59 12.18 8.07
CA CYS A 13 -0.46 11.59 6.75
C CYS A 13 0.75 10.67 6.71
N TYR A 14 0.57 9.44 6.25
CA TYR A 14 1.59 8.40 6.32
C TYR A 14 1.74 7.68 5.01
N PHE A 15 2.99 7.40 4.63
CA PHE A 15 3.34 6.45 3.58
C PHE A 15 3.52 5.05 4.17
N PHE A 16 2.98 4.04 3.49
CA PHE A 16 3.09 2.64 3.91
C PHE A 16 3.63 1.76 2.79
N THR A 17 4.41 0.75 3.22
CA THR A 17 4.75 -0.42 2.40
C THR A 17 4.28 -1.66 3.11
N VAL A 18 3.43 -2.45 2.47
CA VAL A 18 2.82 -3.66 3.04
C VAL A 18 3.08 -4.83 2.12
N ASN A 19 3.71 -5.88 2.63
CA ASN A 19 4.22 -6.99 1.85
C ASN A 19 3.53 -8.31 2.17
N LEU A 20 3.34 -9.13 1.14
CA LEU A 20 3.05 -10.55 1.32
C LEU A 20 4.25 -11.28 1.90
N LEU A 21 4.01 -12.38 2.62
CA LEU A 21 5.06 -13.23 3.16
C LEU A 21 5.78 -13.98 2.04
N GLU A 22 5.02 -14.60 1.13
CA GLU A 22 5.53 -15.31 -0.03
C GLU A 22 5.51 -14.39 -1.25
N ARG A 23 6.64 -13.80 -1.58
CA ARG A 23 6.75 -12.79 -2.63
C ARG A 23 6.65 -13.35 -4.05
N LYS A 24 6.79 -14.66 -4.22
CA LYS A 24 6.61 -15.31 -5.53
C LYS A 24 5.15 -15.43 -5.95
N LYS A 25 4.22 -15.37 -5.01
CA LYS A 25 2.78 -15.40 -5.29
C LYS A 25 2.30 -14.01 -5.66
N GLN A 26 1.36 -13.94 -6.62
CA GLN A 26 0.78 -12.71 -7.14
C GLN A 26 -0.62 -12.44 -6.57
N LEU A 27 -0.81 -12.75 -5.29
CA LEU A 27 -2.14 -12.79 -4.67
C LEU A 27 -2.88 -11.45 -4.68
N LEU A 28 -2.16 -10.33 -4.58
CA LEU A 28 -2.81 -9.02 -4.51
C LEU A 28 -3.48 -8.63 -5.83
N THR A 29 -2.84 -8.92 -6.95
CA THR A 29 -3.41 -8.63 -8.29
C THR A 29 -4.36 -9.72 -8.75
N GLU A 30 -4.08 -10.99 -8.46
CA GLU A 30 -4.99 -12.10 -8.76
C GLU A 30 -6.33 -11.97 -8.02
N HIS A 31 -6.31 -11.45 -6.80
CA HIS A 31 -7.48 -11.23 -5.95
C HIS A 31 -7.73 -9.73 -5.68
N ILE A 32 -7.55 -8.92 -6.70
CA ILE A 32 -7.70 -7.45 -6.56
C ILE A 32 -9.09 -7.04 -6.06
N GLY A 33 -10.13 -7.75 -6.43
CA GLY A 33 -11.49 -7.52 -5.96
C GLY A 33 -11.62 -7.69 -4.44
N LEU A 34 -11.04 -8.77 -3.89
CA LEU A 34 -11.01 -9.00 -2.45
C LEU A 34 -10.24 -7.90 -1.71
N LEU A 35 -9.12 -7.44 -2.27
CA LEU A 35 -8.34 -6.38 -1.65
C LEU A 35 -9.10 -5.05 -1.64
N ARG A 36 -9.74 -4.70 -2.75
CA ARG A 36 -10.60 -3.50 -2.84
C ARG A 36 -11.75 -3.54 -1.84
N ASP A 37 -12.39 -4.70 -1.70
CA ASP A 37 -13.49 -4.90 -0.74
C ASP A 37 -12.99 -4.79 0.70
N ALA A 38 -11.80 -5.33 1.01
CA ALA A 38 -11.18 -5.20 2.33
C ALA A 38 -10.94 -3.72 2.68
N PHE A 39 -10.36 -2.93 1.78
CA PHE A 39 -10.17 -1.50 1.97
C PHE A 39 -11.51 -0.76 2.16
N ARG A 40 -12.49 -1.06 1.32
CA ARG A 40 -13.82 -0.43 1.40
C ARG A 40 -14.51 -0.70 2.72
N THR A 41 -14.52 -1.95 3.15
CA THR A 41 -15.15 -2.37 4.41
C THR A 41 -14.50 -1.70 5.62
N VAL A 42 -13.18 -1.72 5.69
CA VAL A 42 -12.46 -1.09 6.81
C VAL A 42 -12.61 0.42 6.79
N LYS A 43 -12.59 1.05 5.62
CA LYS A 43 -12.80 2.50 5.49
C LYS A 43 -14.18 2.94 5.96
N GLN A 44 -15.21 2.10 5.78
CA GLN A 44 -16.56 2.36 6.31
C GLN A 44 -16.63 2.28 7.84
N GLN A 45 -15.91 1.34 8.44
CA GLN A 45 -15.91 1.11 9.89
C GLN A 45 -14.94 2.05 10.62
N GLN A 46 -13.79 2.31 10.04
CA GLN A 46 -12.72 3.13 10.58
C GLN A 46 -12.24 4.08 9.47
N PRO A 47 -12.88 5.23 9.29
CA PRO A 47 -12.59 6.12 8.17
C PRO A 47 -11.15 6.56 8.05
N PHE A 48 -10.66 6.66 6.83
CA PHE A 48 -9.37 7.23 6.43
C PHE A 48 -9.45 7.68 4.99
N HIS A 49 -8.56 8.56 4.57
CA HIS A 49 -8.44 8.98 3.18
C HIS A 49 -7.28 8.26 2.50
N ILE A 50 -7.51 7.75 1.30
CA ILE A 50 -6.46 7.19 0.44
C ILE A 50 -5.99 8.28 -0.52
N ASP A 51 -4.85 8.89 -0.19
CA ASP A 51 -4.27 9.95 -1.02
C ASP A 51 -3.68 9.39 -2.31
N ALA A 52 -2.93 8.29 -2.18
CA ALA A 52 -2.36 7.58 -3.32
C ALA A 52 -2.20 6.10 -2.98
N ILE A 53 -2.26 5.25 -3.99
CA ILE A 53 -2.05 3.80 -3.84
C ILE A 53 -1.57 3.19 -5.15
N VAL A 54 -0.67 2.21 -5.03
CA VAL A 54 -0.31 1.27 -6.09
C VAL A 54 -0.30 -0.14 -5.51
N ILE A 55 -0.92 -1.06 -6.23
CA ILE A 55 -0.96 -2.47 -5.84
C ILE A 55 -0.14 -3.25 -6.85
N LEU A 56 0.94 -3.85 -6.36
CA LEU A 56 1.79 -4.78 -7.10
C LEU A 56 1.42 -6.21 -6.74
N PRO A 57 1.88 -7.22 -7.47
CA PRO A 57 1.47 -8.60 -7.21
C PRO A 57 1.72 -9.09 -5.78
N GLU A 58 2.82 -8.67 -5.14
CA GLU A 58 3.27 -9.18 -3.83
C GLU A 58 3.43 -8.11 -2.75
N HIS A 59 3.19 -6.84 -3.07
CA HIS A 59 3.19 -5.75 -2.10
C HIS A 59 2.39 -4.55 -2.60
N LEU A 60 2.12 -3.63 -1.71
CA LEU A 60 1.50 -2.37 -2.05
C LEU A 60 2.21 -1.21 -1.34
N HIS A 61 2.11 -0.05 -1.96
CA HIS A 61 2.46 1.22 -1.35
C HIS A 61 1.25 2.13 -1.35
N CYS A 62 1.07 2.89 -0.30
CA CYS A 62 0.02 3.90 -0.27
C CYS A 62 0.36 5.06 0.65
N ILE A 63 -0.36 6.15 0.44
CA ILE A 63 -0.43 7.27 1.38
C ILE A 63 -1.84 7.30 1.94
N LEU A 64 -1.95 7.22 3.27
CA LEU A 64 -3.21 7.36 4.00
C LEU A 64 -3.16 8.59 4.90
N THR A 65 -4.26 9.35 4.91
CA THR A 65 -4.47 10.43 5.87
C THR A 65 -5.51 9.99 6.88
N MET A 66 -5.15 10.07 8.17
CA MET A 66 -6.02 9.74 9.28
C MET A 66 -7.02 10.88 9.57
N PRO A 67 -8.20 10.55 10.12
CA PRO A 67 -9.11 11.58 10.60
C PRO A 67 -8.49 12.44 11.70
N GLN A 68 -9.01 13.64 11.90
CA GLN A 68 -8.59 14.52 12.98
C GLN A 68 -8.70 13.81 14.32
N GLY A 69 -7.65 13.86 15.13
CA GLY A 69 -7.57 13.23 16.44
C GLY A 69 -7.31 11.72 16.45
N ASP A 70 -7.17 11.09 15.29
CA ASP A 70 -6.95 9.64 15.16
C ASP A 70 -5.54 9.35 14.62
N ASP A 71 -4.87 8.38 15.23
CA ASP A 71 -3.55 7.91 14.82
C ASP A 71 -3.46 6.38 14.69
N ASP A 72 -4.61 5.70 14.74
CA ASP A 72 -4.64 4.23 14.80
C ASP A 72 -4.64 3.59 13.41
N TYR A 73 -3.56 3.81 12.65
CA TYR A 73 -3.35 3.09 11.40
C TYR A 73 -3.09 1.59 11.59
N SER A 74 -2.57 1.18 12.75
CA SER A 74 -2.24 -0.23 13.02
C SER A 74 -3.48 -1.11 13.05
N SER A 75 -4.58 -0.68 13.67
CA SER A 75 -5.86 -1.41 13.66
C SER A 75 -6.44 -1.50 12.26
N ARG A 76 -6.36 -0.45 11.48
CA ARG A 76 -6.81 -0.43 10.09
C ARG A 76 -6.06 -1.46 9.24
N TRP A 77 -4.76 -1.50 9.33
CA TRP A 77 -3.95 -2.49 8.60
C TRP A 77 -4.24 -3.91 9.06
N ARG A 78 -4.39 -4.13 10.34
CA ARG A 78 -4.77 -5.44 10.87
C ARG A 78 -6.09 -5.92 10.27
N GLU A 79 -7.11 -5.09 10.25
CA GLU A 79 -8.42 -5.44 9.71
C GLU A 79 -8.42 -5.59 8.17
N ILE A 80 -7.68 -4.74 7.44
CA ILE A 80 -7.52 -4.89 5.98
C ILE A 80 -6.86 -6.24 5.65
N LYS A 81 -5.75 -6.55 6.30
CA LYS A 81 -5.03 -7.81 6.11
C LYS A 81 -5.90 -9.03 6.44
N LYS A 82 -6.60 -8.98 7.56
CA LYS A 82 -7.51 -10.03 8.01
C LYS A 82 -8.65 -10.26 7.04
N SER A 83 -9.31 -9.19 6.61
CA SER A 83 -10.42 -9.24 5.67
C SER A 83 -10.00 -9.85 4.32
N PHE A 84 -8.87 -9.43 3.78
CA PHE A 84 -8.31 -9.99 2.56
C PHE A 84 -7.99 -11.48 2.71
N SER A 85 -7.25 -11.86 3.75
CA SER A 85 -6.84 -13.25 3.99
C SER A 85 -8.03 -14.18 4.18
N LYS A 86 -9.07 -13.72 4.84
CA LYS A 86 -10.29 -14.50 5.08
C LYS A 86 -11.01 -14.90 3.80
N GLY A 87 -10.92 -14.07 2.76
CA GLY A 87 -11.52 -14.35 1.46
C GLY A 87 -10.72 -15.31 0.58
N LEU A 88 -9.48 -15.64 0.95
CA LEU A 88 -8.64 -16.54 0.18
C LEU A 88 -8.84 -18.00 0.56
N PRO A 89 -8.73 -18.96 -0.41
CA PRO A 89 -8.67 -20.39 -0.08
C PRO A 89 -7.43 -20.69 0.77
N ILE A 90 -7.53 -21.68 1.66
CA ILE A 90 -6.44 -22.07 2.56
C ILE A 90 -5.50 -23.01 1.81
N THR A 91 -4.44 -22.48 1.23
CA THR A 91 -3.44 -23.23 0.46
C THR A 91 -2.00 -22.95 0.90
N GLU A 92 -1.82 -21.97 1.77
CA GLU A 92 -0.50 -21.54 2.23
C GLU A 92 0.09 -22.50 3.27
N HIS A 93 1.41 -22.63 3.26
CA HIS A 93 2.15 -23.27 4.33
C HIS A 93 2.18 -22.38 5.56
N ARG A 94 1.87 -22.96 6.73
CA ARG A 94 1.89 -22.25 8.01
C ARG A 94 2.87 -22.90 8.98
N SER A 95 3.76 -22.11 9.57
CA SER A 95 4.62 -22.56 10.67
C SER A 95 3.78 -22.91 11.90
N LYS A 96 4.33 -23.74 12.79
CA LYS A 96 3.68 -24.12 14.07
C LYS A 96 3.30 -22.87 14.90
N VAL A 97 4.14 -21.84 14.88
CA VAL A 97 3.88 -20.58 15.57
C VAL A 97 2.67 -19.85 14.99
N ARG A 98 2.55 -19.81 13.66
CA ARG A 98 1.42 -19.16 12.99
C ARG A 98 0.12 -19.91 13.24
N ILE A 99 0.15 -21.25 13.22
CA ILE A 99 -1.01 -22.07 13.56
C ILE A 99 -1.47 -21.79 14.99
N LYS A 100 -0.55 -21.76 15.95
CA LYS A 100 -0.84 -21.46 17.36
C LYS A 100 -1.43 -20.05 17.56
N ARG A 101 -1.02 -19.09 16.72
CA ARG A 101 -1.51 -17.69 16.77
C ARG A 101 -2.73 -17.45 15.88
N HIS A 102 -3.26 -18.48 15.24
CA HIS A 102 -4.35 -18.37 14.25
C HIS A 102 -4.03 -17.43 13.08
N GLU A 103 -2.76 -17.32 12.71
CA GLU A 103 -2.31 -16.52 11.57
C GLU A 103 -2.27 -17.37 10.30
N ARG A 104 -2.74 -16.77 9.19
CA ARG A 104 -2.78 -17.42 7.88
C ARG A 104 -1.42 -17.54 7.19
N GLY A 105 -0.46 -16.70 7.50
CA GLY A 105 0.83 -16.69 6.79
C GLY A 105 0.76 -16.09 5.38
N ILE A 106 -0.21 -15.25 5.10
CA ILE A 106 -0.38 -14.52 3.83
C ILE A 106 0.50 -13.27 3.82
N TRP A 107 0.48 -12.51 4.91
CA TRP A 107 1.17 -11.23 5.05
C TRP A 107 2.41 -11.34 5.92
N GLN A 108 3.42 -10.48 5.64
CA GLN A 108 4.44 -10.19 6.64
C GLN A 108 3.76 -9.53 7.85
N ARG A 109 4.22 -9.88 9.05
CA ARG A 109 3.61 -9.34 10.28
C ARG A 109 3.73 -7.85 10.41
N ARG A 110 4.88 -7.30 10.01
CA ARG A 110 5.18 -5.88 10.08
C ARG A 110 4.98 -5.24 8.72
N PHE A 111 4.66 -3.97 8.74
CA PHE A 111 4.68 -3.09 7.59
C PHE A 111 5.61 -1.91 7.86
N TRP A 112 6.11 -1.30 6.80
CA TRP A 112 6.88 -0.06 6.88
C TRP A 112 5.92 1.12 6.90
N GLU A 113 6.19 2.13 7.77
CA GLU A 113 5.50 3.41 7.72
C GLU A 113 6.50 4.56 7.78
N HIS A 114 6.16 5.66 7.14
CA HIS A 114 6.88 6.91 7.17
C HIS A 114 5.87 8.04 7.31
N THR A 115 6.03 8.87 8.36
CA THR A 115 5.21 10.05 8.56
C THR A 115 5.63 11.13 7.56
N LEU A 116 4.69 11.56 6.72
CA LEU A 116 4.94 12.64 5.76
C LEU A 116 4.92 13.98 6.52
N ARG A 117 5.99 14.76 6.40
CA ARG A 117 6.25 15.92 7.25
C ARG A 117 5.93 17.25 6.58
N ASP A 118 6.09 17.30 5.26
CA ASP A 118 5.90 18.51 4.47
C ASP A 118 5.42 18.18 3.05
N GLU A 119 5.13 19.22 2.29
CA GLU A 119 4.61 19.09 0.93
C GLU A 119 5.61 18.43 -0.03
N THR A 120 6.90 18.72 0.11
CA THR A 120 7.95 18.09 -0.69
C THR A 120 8.05 16.61 -0.43
N ASP A 121 8.03 16.19 0.83
CA ASP A 121 8.02 14.79 1.25
C ASP A 121 6.77 14.06 0.72
N TYR A 122 5.62 14.69 0.81
CA TYR A 122 4.36 14.19 0.28
C TYR A 122 4.40 13.95 -1.22
N HIS A 123 4.80 14.93 -2.02
CA HIS A 123 4.87 14.82 -3.47
C HIS A 123 5.90 13.81 -3.94
N ARG A 124 7.03 13.74 -3.27
CA ARG A 124 8.08 12.76 -3.55
C ARG A 124 7.57 11.32 -3.38
N HIS A 125 6.85 11.05 -2.30
CA HIS A 125 6.27 9.72 -2.07
C HIS A 125 5.10 9.43 -3.01
N MET A 126 4.31 10.42 -3.37
CA MET A 126 3.27 10.27 -4.39
C MET A 126 3.86 9.86 -5.75
N ASP A 127 4.91 10.53 -6.20
CA ASP A 127 5.61 10.18 -7.43
C ASP A 127 6.24 8.78 -7.35
N TYR A 128 6.84 8.44 -6.23
CA TYR A 128 7.37 7.10 -5.96
C TYR A 128 6.30 6.01 -6.13
N ILE A 129 5.13 6.22 -5.55
CA ILE A 129 4.00 5.29 -5.65
C ILE A 129 3.62 5.08 -7.11
N HIS A 130 3.42 6.15 -7.86
CA HIS A 130 2.94 6.06 -9.23
C HIS A 130 3.98 5.52 -10.21
N TYR A 131 5.25 5.77 -9.97
CA TYR A 131 6.35 5.24 -10.79
C TYR A 131 6.72 3.79 -10.48
N ASN A 132 6.28 3.26 -9.37
CA ASN A 132 6.70 1.97 -8.82
C ASN A 132 6.55 0.79 -9.80
N PRO A 133 5.46 0.64 -10.59
CA PRO A 133 5.34 -0.44 -11.57
C PRO A 133 6.44 -0.42 -12.65
N VAL A 134 6.85 0.75 -13.08
CA VAL A 134 7.96 0.93 -14.04
C VAL A 134 9.29 0.62 -13.36
N LYS A 135 9.50 1.12 -12.15
CA LYS A 135 10.70 0.82 -11.34
C LYS A 135 10.95 -0.68 -11.19
N HIS A 136 9.91 -1.46 -10.96
CA HIS A 136 9.99 -2.91 -10.82
C HIS A 136 9.91 -3.69 -12.14
N GLY A 137 9.83 -3.00 -13.28
CA GLY A 137 9.85 -3.63 -14.59
C GLY A 137 8.56 -4.35 -14.99
N TRP A 138 7.44 -4.08 -14.31
CA TRP A 138 6.15 -4.66 -14.66
C TRP A 138 5.56 -4.09 -15.95
N VAL A 139 5.81 -2.81 -16.20
CA VAL A 139 5.37 -2.08 -17.40
C VAL A 139 6.46 -1.10 -17.81
N GLU A 140 6.43 -0.66 -19.07
CA GLU A 140 7.34 0.37 -19.58
C GLU A 140 6.81 1.79 -19.33
N ARG A 141 5.49 1.94 -19.28
CA ARG A 141 4.82 3.22 -19.05
C ARG A 141 3.95 3.16 -17.80
N VAL A 142 3.96 4.22 -17.01
CA VAL A 142 3.15 4.33 -15.79
C VAL A 142 1.67 4.12 -16.10
N ALA A 143 1.18 4.67 -17.20
CA ALA A 143 -0.21 4.57 -17.61
C ALA A 143 -0.68 3.12 -17.92
N ASP A 144 0.24 2.21 -18.17
CA ASP A 144 -0.08 0.83 -18.52
C ASP A 144 -0.37 -0.06 -17.29
N TRP A 145 -0.09 0.42 -16.07
CA TRP A 145 -0.40 -0.33 -14.87
C TRP A 145 -1.81 0.00 -14.37
N PRO A 146 -2.73 -1.00 -14.30
CA PRO A 146 -4.14 -0.71 -14.00
C PRO A 146 -4.43 -0.47 -12.51
N TYR A 147 -3.58 -0.96 -11.59
CA TYR A 147 -3.85 -0.97 -10.15
C TYR A 147 -3.13 0.18 -9.45
N SER A 148 -3.45 1.41 -9.85
CA SER A 148 -2.79 2.62 -9.38
C SER A 148 -3.74 3.80 -9.34
N SER A 149 -3.59 4.66 -8.34
CA SER A 149 -4.28 5.95 -8.26
C SER A 149 -3.82 6.96 -9.33
N PHE A 150 -2.76 6.66 -10.08
CA PHE A 150 -2.27 7.49 -11.18
C PHE A 150 -3.40 7.90 -12.15
N HIS A 151 -4.25 6.97 -12.53
CA HIS A 151 -5.35 7.22 -13.47
C HIS A 151 -6.35 8.25 -12.94
N ARG A 152 -6.62 8.25 -11.64
CA ARG A 152 -7.47 9.26 -10.99
C ARG A 152 -6.86 10.65 -11.11
N TYR A 153 -5.57 10.76 -10.86
CA TYR A 153 -4.84 12.03 -10.93
C TYR A 153 -4.68 12.55 -12.36
N VAL A 154 -4.58 11.67 -13.35
CA VAL A 154 -4.64 12.05 -14.77
C VAL A 154 -6.00 12.67 -15.09
N ARG A 155 -7.09 12.03 -14.66
CA ARG A 155 -8.45 12.57 -14.88
C ARG A 155 -8.66 13.92 -14.19
N GLN A 156 -7.98 14.18 -13.10
CA GLN A 156 -8.01 15.45 -12.38
C GLN A 156 -7.05 16.51 -12.95
N GLY A 157 -6.28 16.18 -13.99
CA GLY A 157 -5.32 17.08 -14.62
C GLY A 157 -4.05 17.35 -13.80
N ILE A 158 -3.78 16.53 -12.77
CA ILE A 158 -2.60 16.67 -11.90
C ILE A 158 -1.36 16.03 -12.54
N TYR A 159 -1.52 14.90 -13.20
CA TYR A 159 -0.47 14.28 -14.02
C TYR A 159 -0.84 14.32 -15.50
N PRO A 160 0.13 14.57 -16.40
CA PRO A 160 -0.09 14.31 -17.82
C PRO A 160 -0.19 12.79 -18.06
N PRO A 161 -0.93 12.34 -19.10
CA PRO A 161 -1.11 10.90 -19.37
C PRO A 161 0.20 10.16 -19.66
N ASP A 162 1.21 10.84 -20.15
CA ASP A 162 2.54 10.32 -20.50
C ASP A 162 3.60 10.52 -19.40
N TRP A 163 3.20 10.94 -18.20
CA TRP A 163 4.13 11.13 -17.10
C TRP A 163 4.93 9.84 -16.82
N GLY A 164 6.22 10.02 -16.61
CA GLY A 164 7.13 8.89 -16.30
C GLY A 164 7.66 8.13 -17.52
N THR A 165 7.33 8.53 -18.75
CA THR A 165 7.79 7.84 -19.97
C THR A 165 9.18 8.26 -20.46
N ALA A 166 9.68 9.43 -20.07
CA ALA A 166 10.95 9.99 -20.55
C ALA A 166 11.69 10.75 -19.46
N VAL A 167 11.62 10.32 -18.21
CA VAL A 167 11.98 11.22 -17.14
C VAL A 167 13.16 10.74 -16.35
N ASP A 168 14.16 11.55 -16.37
CA ASP A 168 14.94 11.84 -15.19
C ASP A 168 13.98 12.33 -14.10
N LEU A 169 13.47 11.42 -13.29
CA LEU A 169 12.77 11.81 -12.08
C LEU A 169 13.74 12.66 -11.25
N PRO A 170 13.30 13.78 -10.68
CA PRO A 170 14.21 14.73 -10.02
C PRO A 170 14.88 14.16 -8.76
N TYR A 171 14.66 12.87 -8.46
CA TYR A 171 15.24 12.18 -7.32
C TYR A 171 15.30 10.66 -7.59
N GLU A 172 16.32 10.03 -7.04
CA GLU A 172 16.41 8.57 -7.03
C GLU A 172 15.48 8.01 -5.95
N PHE A 173 14.79 6.95 -6.31
CA PHE A 173 13.99 6.16 -5.37
C PHE A 173 14.80 4.92 -5.01
N ASP A 174 15.40 4.92 -3.85
CA ASP A 174 16.09 3.74 -3.29
C ASP A 174 15.09 2.69 -2.76
#